data_3377461612ff012ffa58e08321b39c4a
#
_entry.id   3377461612ff012ffa58e08321b39c4a
#
_cell.length_a   1.000
_cell.length_b   1.000
_cell.length_c   1.000
_cell.angle_alpha   90.00
_cell.angle_beta   90.00
_cell.angle_gamma   90.00
#
_symmetry.space_group_name_H-M   'P 1'
#
loop_
_entity.id
_entity.type
_entity.pdbx_description
1 polymer ?
#
loop_
_entity_poly.entity_id
_entity_poly.type
_entity_poly.pdbx_seq_one_letter_code
_entity_poly.pdbx_strand_id
1 'polypeptide(L)'
;VNGEELIECLEQSYWNCGKEGTIVITRSNKRANIYNMGIRNRIMDYDCELGGGDMVMVAKNKYLSNNDLIANGEMAEVQRIYNERELYGFRFADASLKLLDRIGHNDDSEQGGATELDTVVLLDTLHSEAPALTKEQQQSLFAQVCEDYQELRNKRDILKAVKNDKHYGALQIKYAYAITCHKAQ
;
A
#
# COMPACT_ATOMS: atom_id res chain seq x y z
N VAL A 1 3.33 -1.59 -31.18
CA VAL A 1 4.51 -1.35 -30.34
C VAL A 1 5.04 -2.71 -29.94
N ASN A 2 6.27 -3.03 -30.29
CA ASN A 2 6.96 -4.24 -29.87
C ASN A 2 7.22 -4.16 -28.34
N GLY A 3 7.37 -5.31 -27.66
CA GLY A 3 7.63 -5.34 -26.22
C GLY A 3 8.93 -4.63 -25.79
N GLU A 4 9.96 -4.68 -26.65
CA GLU A 4 11.23 -3.96 -26.43
C GLU A 4 11.05 -2.45 -26.54
N GLU A 5 10.39 -1.97 -27.58
CA GLU A 5 10.06 -0.53 -27.76
C GLU A 5 9.25 0.02 -26.59
N LEU A 6 8.36 -0.78 -26.01
CA LEU A 6 7.59 -0.37 -24.82
C LEU A 6 8.48 -0.20 -23.60
N ILE A 7 9.42 -1.12 -23.38
CA ILE A 7 10.37 -1.04 -22.25
C ILE A 7 11.25 0.20 -22.41
N GLU A 8 11.84 0.42 -23.58
CA GLU A 8 12.66 1.61 -23.87
C GLU A 8 11.86 2.92 -23.64
N CYS A 9 10.61 2.96 -24.07
CA CYS A 9 9.74 4.12 -23.86
C CYS A 9 9.45 4.36 -22.36
N LEU A 10 9.25 3.30 -21.59
CA LEU A 10 9.06 3.39 -20.15
C LEU A 10 10.34 3.84 -19.45
N GLU A 11 11.48 3.25 -19.76
CA GLU A 11 12.78 3.67 -19.23
C GLU A 11 13.04 5.16 -19.48
N GLN A 12 12.79 5.63 -20.71
CA GLN A 12 12.93 7.04 -21.06
C GLN A 12 11.96 7.94 -20.28
N SER A 13 10.71 7.48 -20.05
CA SER A 13 9.73 8.23 -19.28
C SER A 13 10.14 8.35 -17.81
N TYR A 14 10.59 7.25 -17.19
CA TYR A 14 11.09 7.26 -15.83
C TYR A 14 12.37 8.07 -15.67
N TRP A 15 13.24 8.05 -16.69
CA TRP A 15 14.44 8.90 -16.69
C TRP A 15 14.12 10.38 -16.74
N ASN A 16 13.15 10.77 -17.58
CA ASN A 16 12.83 12.19 -17.82
C ASN A 16 11.91 12.78 -16.74
N CYS A 17 10.95 12.01 -16.25
CA CYS A 17 9.88 12.48 -15.37
C CYS A 17 9.97 11.93 -13.94
N GLY A 18 10.86 10.96 -13.70
CA GLY A 18 10.96 10.28 -12.40
C GLY A 18 9.77 9.35 -12.13
N LYS A 19 9.83 8.69 -10.97
CA LYS A 19 8.80 7.73 -10.53
C LYS A 19 7.50 8.40 -10.07
N GLU A 20 7.56 9.64 -9.60
CA GLU A 20 6.38 10.42 -9.23
C GLU A 20 5.66 11.01 -10.47
N GLY A 21 6.39 11.24 -11.56
CA GLY A 21 5.87 11.80 -12.80
C GLY A 21 5.46 10.77 -13.86
N THR A 22 5.62 9.47 -13.59
CA THR A 22 5.35 8.40 -14.57
C THR A 22 4.47 7.32 -13.98
N ILE A 23 3.33 7.04 -14.61
CA ILE A 23 2.42 5.95 -14.21
C ILE A 23 1.86 5.22 -15.43
N VAL A 24 1.74 3.90 -15.32
CA VAL A 24 1.13 3.05 -16.36
C VAL A 24 -0.33 2.78 -16.00
N ILE A 25 -1.26 3.10 -16.89
CA ILE A 25 -2.69 2.83 -16.69
C ILE A 25 -3.07 1.55 -17.43
N THR A 26 -3.69 0.62 -16.72
CA THR A 26 -4.09 -0.69 -17.23
C THR A 26 -5.60 -0.95 -17.08
N ARG A 27 -6.09 -2.00 -17.77
CA ARG A 27 -7.51 -2.39 -17.68
C ARG A 27 -7.81 -3.40 -16.58
N SER A 28 -6.80 -4.01 -15.95
CA SER A 28 -7.00 -5.04 -14.92
C SER A 28 -5.85 -5.09 -13.93
N ASN A 29 -6.14 -5.53 -12.69
CA ASN A 29 -5.12 -5.73 -11.66
C ASN A 29 -4.06 -6.75 -12.07
N LYS A 30 -4.45 -7.80 -12.80
CA LYS A 30 -3.50 -8.78 -13.34
C LYS A 30 -2.44 -8.12 -14.24
N ARG A 31 -2.87 -7.25 -15.16
CA ARG A 31 -1.94 -6.49 -16.02
C ARG A 31 -1.13 -5.48 -15.22
N ALA A 32 -1.76 -4.79 -14.27
CA ALA A 32 -1.04 -3.87 -13.39
C ALA A 32 0.08 -4.59 -12.65
N ASN A 33 -0.17 -5.78 -12.09
CA ASN A 33 0.86 -6.57 -11.40
C ASN A 33 2.02 -6.95 -12.33
N ILE A 34 1.74 -7.34 -13.57
CA ILE A 34 2.80 -7.67 -14.56
C ILE A 34 3.68 -6.44 -14.84
N TYR A 35 3.06 -5.28 -15.10
CA TYR A 35 3.81 -4.04 -15.32
C TYR A 35 4.57 -3.59 -14.08
N ASN A 36 3.95 -3.64 -12.90
CA ASN A 36 4.60 -3.30 -11.63
C ASN A 36 5.87 -4.13 -11.42
N MET A 37 5.80 -5.44 -11.60
CA MET A 37 6.97 -6.32 -11.45
C MET A 37 8.02 -6.05 -12.54
N GLY A 38 7.59 -5.84 -13.80
CA GLY A 38 8.49 -5.50 -14.89
C GLY A 38 9.25 -4.18 -14.67
N ILE A 39 8.55 -3.15 -14.23
CA ILE A 39 9.13 -1.84 -13.93
C ILE A 39 10.09 -1.94 -12.74
N ARG A 40 9.66 -2.56 -11.64
CA ARG A 40 10.51 -2.74 -10.46
C ARG A 40 11.81 -3.48 -10.77
N ASN A 41 11.72 -4.61 -11.47
CA ASN A 41 12.87 -5.48 -11.67
C ASN A 41 13.80 -4.98 -12.78
N ARG A 42 13.27 -4.35 -13.85
CA ARG A 42 14.07 -3.98 -15.04
C ARG A 42 14.46 -2.51 -15.07
N ILE A 43 13.60 -1.62 -14.56
CA ILE A 43 13.82 -0.17 -14.64
C ILE A 43 14.35 0.36 -13.31
N MET A 44 13.79 -0.11 -12.18
CA MET A 44 14.19 0.37 -10.86
C MET A 44 15.28 -0.48 -10.21
N ASP A 45 15.57 -1.67 -10.76
CA ASP A 45 16.59 -2.62 -10.26
C ASP A 45 16.37 -3.01 -8.78
N TYR A 46 15.09 -3.22 -8.40
CA TYR A 46 14.72 -3.65 -7.05
C TYR A 46 14.66 -5.17 -6.95
N ASP A 47 15.53 -5.76 -6.12
CA ASP A 47 15.59 -7.21 -5.87
C ASP A 47 14.71 -7.66 -4.70
N CYS A 48 14.41 -6.76 -3.74
CA CYS A 48 13.57 -7.08 -2.59
C CYS A 48 12.06 -7.04 -2.94
N GLU A 49 11.23 -7.70 -2.13
CA GLU A 49 9.78 -7.68 -2.33
C GLU A 49 9.20 -6.26 -2.13
N LEU A 50 9.64 -5.54 -1.09
CA LEU A 50 9.29 -4.15 -0.85
C LEU A 50 10.46 -3.45 -0.18
N GLY A 51 10.84 -2.28 -0.64
CA GLY A 51 12.02 -1.56 -0.15
C GLY A 51 11.86 -0.05 -0.14
N GLY A 52 12.85 0.63 0.45
CA GLY A 52 12.92 2.08 0.40
C GLY A 52 12.96 2.59 -1.04
N GLY A 53 12.16 3.59 -1.33
CA GLY A 53 11.99 4.15 -2.67
C GLY A 53 10.88 3.51 -3.51
N ASP A 54 10.28 2.39 -3.08
CA ASP A 54 9.14 1.79 -3.79
C ASP A 54 7.92 2.73 -3.78
N MET A 55 7.24 2.78 -4.92
CA MET A 55 5.97 3.48 -5.04
C MET A 55 4.82 2.52 -4.75
N VAL A 56 4.00 2.88 -3.79
CA VAL A 56 2.82 2.10 -3.39
C VAL A 56 1.56 2.95 -3.38
N MET A 57 0.42 2.28 -3.49
CA MET A 57 -0.90 2.88 -3.42
C MET A 57 -1.71 2.17 -2.34
N VAL A 58 -2.45 2.94 -1.58
CA VAL A 58 -3.40 2.42 -0.58
C VAL A 58 -4.54 1.69 -1.28
N ALA A 59 -4.77 0.43 -0.89
CA ALA A 59 -5.76 -0.44 -1.53
C ALA A 59 -7.13 -0.39 -0.85
N LYS A 60 -7.21 0.14 0.38
CA LYS A 60 -8.44 0.24 1.17
C LYS A 60 -8.35 1.42 2.13
N ASN A 61 -9.45 2.15 2.31
CA ASN A 61 -9.56 3.23 3.28
C ASN A 61 -9.12 2.79 4.67
N LYS A 62 -8.29 3.60 5.32
CA LYS A 62 -7.90 3.43 6.72
C LYS A 62 -8.21 4.69 7.51
N TYR A 63 -9.01 4.56 8.56
CA TYR A 63 -9.30 5.63 9.51
C TYR A 63 -8.25 5.62 10.62
N LEU A 64 -7.63 6.76 10.85
CA LEU A 64 -6.68 6.98 11.94
C LEU A 64 -7.41 7.47 13.19
N SER A 65 -6.74 7.38 14.37
CA SER A 65 -7.34 7.69 15.66
C SER A 65 -7.74 9.16 15.86
N ASN A 66 -7.21 10.06 15.05
CA ASN A 66 -7.48 11.50 15.06
C ASN A 66 -8.57 11.95 14.06
N ASN A 67 -9.44 11.05 13.62
CA ASN A 67 -10.43 11.25 12.57
C ASN A 67 -9.84 11.56 11.16
N ASP A 68 -8.56 11.38 10.99
CA ASP A 68 -7.93 11.48 9.70
C ASP A 68 -8.17 10.21 8.88
N LEU A 69 -8.28 10.34 7.56
CA LEU A 69 -8.55 9.25 6.64
C LEU A 69 -7.41 9.11 5.65
N ILE A 70 -6.86 7.92 5.52
CA ILE A 70 -6.03 7.55 4.39
C ILE A 70 -6.95 6.89 3.37
N ALA A 71 -7.13 7.55 2.24
CA ALA A 71 -8.10 7.13 1.25
C ALA A 71 -7.54 6.00 0.36
N ASN A 72 -8.44 5.15 -0.11
CA ASN A 72 -8.14 4.18 -1.16
C ASN A 72 -7.75 4.92 -2.44
N GLY A 73 -6.56 4.64 -2.96
CA GLY A 73 -5.98 5.31 -4.12
C GLY A 73 -4.88 6.31 -3.77
N GLU A 74 -4.75 6.74 -2.50
CA GLU A 74 -3.63 7.60 -2.11
C GLU A 74 -2.29 6.95 -2.41
N MET A 75 -1.38 7.74 -2.97
CA MET A 75 -0.04 7.32 -3.35
C MET A 75 0.95 7.60 -2.24
N ALA A 76 1.89 6.70 -2.05
CA ALA A 76 2.97 6.86 -1.09
C ALA A 76 4.30 6.31 -1.62
N GLU A 77 5.39 6.92 -1.18
CA GLU A 77 6.73 6.37 -1.32
C GLU A 77 7.14 5.67 -0.02
N VAL A 78 7.63 4.45 -0.15
CA VAL A 78 8.19 3.71 0.97
C VAL A 78 9.53 4.32 1.35
N GLN A 79 9.66 4.82 2.58
CA GLN A 79 10.93 5.33 3.09
C GLN A 79 11.75 4.20 3.71
N ARG A 80 11.09 3.35 4.49
CA ARG A 80 11.73 2.22 5.17
C ARG A 80 10.72 1.09 5.43
N ILE A 81 11.21 -0.16 5.35
CA ILE A 81 10.52 -1.40 5.75
C ILE A 81 11.39 -2.14 6.76
N TYR A 82 10.77 -2.66 7.79
CA TYR A 82 11.45 -3.42 8.85
C TYR A 82 10.46 -4.33 9.60
N ASN A 83 11.00 -5.21 10.45
CA ASN A 83 10.20 -6.13 11.27
C ASN A 83 9.17 -6.95 10.48
N GLU A 84 9.58 -7.54 9.36
CA GLU A 84 8.72 -8.47 8.63
C GLU A 84 8.38 -9.67 9.52
N ARG A 85 7.11 -10.06 9.52
CA ARG A 85 6.58 -11.14 10.36
C ARG A 85 5.36 -11.79 9.76
N GLU A 86 5.20 -13.06 10.03
CA GLU A 86 4.00 -13.81 9.69
C GLU A 86 3.16 -14.05 10.95
N LEU A 87 1.91 -13.57 10.94
CA LEU A 87 0.93 -13.72 12.01
C LEU A 87 -0.45 -13.95 11.38
N TYR A 88 -1.27 -14.77 12.00
CA TYR A 88 -2.64 -15.03 11.55
C TYR A 88 -2.72 -15.54 10.10
N GLY A 89 -1.67 -16.22 9.61
CA GLY A 89 -1.57 -16.67 8.23
C GLY A 89 -1.39 -15.55 7.20
N PHE A 90 -0.97 -14.37 7.63
CA PHE A 90 -0.67 -13.20 6.79
C PHE A 90 0.71 -12.64 7.12
N ARG A 91 1.32 -11.99 6.12
CA ARG A 91 2.63 -11.34 6.25
C ARG A 91 2.47 -9.85 6.45
N PHE A 92 3.11 -9.34 7.48
CA PHE A 92 3.11 -7.95 7.87
C PHE A 92 4.53 -7.40 7.94
N ALA A 93 4.66 -6.09 7.76
CA ALA A 93 5.89 -5.36 8.07
C ALA A 93 5.55 -4.01 8.71
N ASP A 94 6.49 -3.47 9.47
CA ASP A 94 6.42 -2.08 9.90
C ASP A 94 7.00 -1.22 8.78
N ALA A 95 6.35 -0.11 8.43
CA ALA A 95 6.73 0.76 7.32
C ALA A 95 6.66 2.23 7.71
N SER A 96 7.67 2.99 7.28
CA SER A 96 7.60 4.46 7.16
C SER A 96 7.27 4.82 5.72
N LEU A 97 6.16 5.51 5.52
CA LEU A 97 5.63 5.91 4.22
C LEU A 97 5.57 7.44 4.12
N LYS A 98 5.95 7.98 2.99
CA LYS A 98 5.76 9.39 2.62
C LYS A 98 4.53 9.49 1.72
N LEU A 99 3.42 10.07 2.23
CA LEU A 99 2.20 10.29 1.45
C LEU A 99 2.40 11.44 0.47
N LEU A 100 2.10 11.22 -0.82
CA LEU A 100 2.39 12.18 -1.89
C LEU A 100 1.24 13.17 -2.13
N ASP A 101 -0.01 12.75 -1.94
CA ASP A 101 -1.20 13.54 -2.28
C ASP A 101 -1.59 14.58 -1.21
N ARG A 102 -0.85 14.65 -0.10
CA ARG A 102 -1.14 15.56 1.02
C ARG A 102 -0.33 16.86 1.01
N ILE A 103 0.25 17.19 -0.13
CA ILE A 103 0.94 18.47 -0.31
C ILE A 103 -0.12 19.57 -0.41
N GLY A 104 -0.43 20.25 0.71
CA GLY A 104 -1.13 21.54 0.64
C GLY A 104 -2.47 21.70 1.35
N HIS A 105 -2.85 20.86 2.31
CA HIS A 105 -4.12 21.04 3.03
C HIS A 105 -4.00 21.58 4.48
N ASN A 106 -2.87 22.13 4.89
CA ASN A 106 -2.81 22.90 6.13
C ASN A 106 -2.41 24.33 5.82
N ASP A 107 -3.36 25.22 6.04
CA ASP A 107 -3.20 26.68 6.11
C ASP A 107 -1.98 27.07 6.98
N ASP A 108 -1.26 28.11 6.50
CA ASP A 108 -0.39 28.98 7.27
C ASP A 108 0.94 28.47 7.84
N SER A 109 1.56 27.43 7.28
CA SER A 109 3.00 27.25 7.49
C SER A 109 3.75 27.02 6.16
N GLU A 110 4.73 27.87 5.88
CA GLU A 110 5.62 27.85 4.70
C GLU A 110 6.54 26.61 4.59
N GLN A 111 6.14 25.48 5.18
CA GLN A 111 6.78 24.18 5.07
C GLN A 111 5.75 23.16 4.61
N GLY A 112 5.55 23.09 3.30
CA GLY A 112 4.84 21.98 2.65
C GLY A 112 5.61 20.67 2.86
N GLY A 113 5.54 20.12 4.07
CA GLY A 113 6.14 18.85 4.43
C GLY A 113 5.23 17.71 3.94
N ALA A 114 5.78 16.80 3.15
CA ALA A 114 5.12 15.53 2.88
C ALA A 114 4.79 14.84 4.22
N THR A 115 3.56 14.34 4.34
CA THR A 115 3.12 13.69 5.58
C THR A 115 3.78 12.32 5.70
N GLU A 116 4.66 12.15 6.69
CA GLU A 116 5.23 10.85 7.02
C GLU A 116 4.24 10.05 7.87
N LEU A 117 4.12 8.76 7.57
CA LEU A 117 3.23 7.83 8.24
C LEU A 117 4.00 6.57 8.64
N ASP A 118 4.14 6.35 9.94
CA ASP A 118 4.60 5.06 10.47
C ASP A 118 3.39 4.15 10.73
N THR A 119 3.37 2.99 10.09
CA THR A 119 2.24 2.06 10.17
C THR A 119 2.66 0.61 9.90
N VAL A 120 1.79 -0.32 10.31
CA VAL A 120 1.90 -1.72 9.85
C VAL A 120 1.26 -1.82 8.48
N VAL A 121 1.96 -2.47 7.54
CA VAL A 121 1.48 -2.79 6.20
C VAL A 121 1.27 -4.29 6.04
N LEU A 122 0.33 -4.66 5.17
CA LEU A 122 0.02 -6.04 4.81
C LEU A 122 0.68 -6.36 3.45
N LEU A 123 1.64 -7.29 3.46
CA LEU A 123 2.43 -7.62 2.26
C LEU A 123 1.67 -8.51 1.27
N ASP A 124 0.72 -9.33 1.74
CA ASP A 124 -0.04 -10.26 0.88
C ASP A 124 -0.88 -9.55 -0.19
N THR A 125 -1.19 -8.27 0.00
CA THR A 125 -1.94 -7.50 -0.98
C THR A 125 -1.10 -7.01 -2.16
N LEU A 126 0.24 -6.97 -2.03
CA LEU A 126 1.14 -6.46 -3.07
C LEU A 126 0.98 -7.19 -4.41
N HIS A 127 0.92 -8.53 -4.37
CA HIS A 127 0.85 -9.39 -5.56
C HIS A 127 -0.57 -9.89 -5.88
N SER A 128 -1.53 -9.61 -5.01
CA SER A 128 -2.92 -10.08 -5.18
C SER A 128 -3.56 -9.49 -6.44
N GLU A 129 -4.30 -10.29 -7.21
CA GLU A 129 -5.16 -9.78 -8.30
C GLU A 129 -6.45 -9.13 -7.76
N ALA A 130 -6.84 -9.44 -6.53
CA ALA A 130 -7.96 -8.79 -5.88
C ALA A 130 -7.61 -7.32 -5.54
N PRO A 131 -8.57 -6.39 -5.54
CA PRO A 131 -8.31 -4.98 -5.24
C PRO A 131 -7.81 -4.75 -3.81
N ALA A 132 -8.20 -5.61 -2.87
CA ALA A 132 -7.81 -5.62 -1.45
C ALA A 132 -7.97 -7.05 -0.92
N LEU A 133 -7.82 -7.29 0.39
CA LEU A 133 -8.20 -8.60 0.99
C LEU A 133 -9.63 -8.97 0.62
N THR A 134 -9.85 -10.24 0.26
CA THR A 134 -11.21 -10.76 0.03
C THR A 134 -12.01 -10.78 1.34
N LYS A 135 -13.32 -10.94 1.24
CA LYS A 135 -14.19 -11.03 2.43
C LYS A 135 -13.82 -12.21 3.31
N GLU A 136 -13.49 -13.35 2.69
CA GLU A 136 -13.07 -14.57 3.37
C GLU A 136 -11.76 -14.37 4.12
N GLN A 137 -10.76 -13.75 3.47
CA GLN A 137 -9.47 -13.42 4.09
C GLN A 137 -9.66 -12.44 5.25
N GLN A 138 -10.52 -11.43 5.09
CA GLN A 138 -10.78 -10.45 6.14
C GLN A 138 -11.52 -11.07 7.32
N GLN A 139 -12.44 -12.00 7.08
CA GLN A 139 -13.12 -12.76 8.13
C GLN A 139 -12.17 -13.70 8.87
N SER A 140 -11.26 -14.37 8.14
CA SER A 140 -10.23 -15.22 8.73
C SER A 140 -9.31 -14.41 9.64
N LEU A 141 -8.79 -13.28 9.17
CA LEU A 141 -7.95 -12.37 9.96
C LEU A 141 -8.70 -11.89 11.21
N PHE A 142 -9.96 -11.46 11.05
CA PHE A 142 -10.80 -11.03 12.17
C PHE A 142 -10.95 -12.11 13.23
N ALA A 143 -11.27 -13.35 12.80
CA ALA A 143 -11.47 -14.47 13.72
C ALA A 143 -10.21 -14.79 14.52
N GLN A 144 -9.06 -14.82 13.86
CA GLN A 144 -7.77 -15.12 14.49
C GLN A 144 -7.33 -14.01 15.45
N VAL A 145 -7.48 -12.74 15.06
CA VAL A 145 -7.20 -11.61 15.98
C VAL A 145 -8.15 -11.61 17.18
N CYS A 146 -9.41 -12.02 17.01
CA CYS A 146 -10.34 -12.16 18.13
C CYS A 146 -9.86 -13.19 19.17
N GLU A 147 -9.11 -14.21 18.77
CA GLU A 147 -8.58 -15.23 19.70
C GLU A 147 -7.59 -14.63 20.70
N ASP A 148 -6.83 -13.60 20.30
CA ASP A 148 -5.90 -12.92 21.20
C ASP A 148 -6.59 -12.08 22.29
N TYR A 149 -7.87 -11.76 22.08
CA TYR A 149 -8.67 -10.92 22.98
C TYR A 149 -9.75 -11.69 23.75
N GLN A 150 -9.69 -13.04 23.78
CA GLN A 150 -10.69 -13.89 24.45
C GLN A 150 -10.77 -13.68 25.98
N GLU A 151 -9.73 -13.13 26.59
CA GLU A 151 -9.73 -12.80 28.02
C GLU A 151 -10.73 -11.68 28.37
N LEU A 152 -11.13 -10.87 27.38
CA LEU A 152 -12.15 -9.84 27.54
C LEU A 152 -13.54 -10.48 27.61
N ARG A 153 -14.25 -10.29 28.72
CA ARG A 153 -15.57 -10.94 28.97
C ARG A 153 -16.70 -10.35 28.12
N ASN A 154 -16.54 -9.17 27.58
CA ASN A 154 -17.59 -8.45 26.87
C ASN A 154 -17.32 -8.42 25.36
N LYS A 155 -18.28 -8.88 24.56
CA LYS A 155 -18.20 -8.84 23.09
C LYS A 155 -17.92 -7.45 22.52
N ARG A 156 -18.45 -6.39 23.14
CA ARG A 156 -18.20 -5.01 22.70
C ARG A 156 -16.75 -4.60 22.87
N ASP A 157 -16.14 -5.03 24.00
CA ASP A 157 -14.74 -4.72 24.30
C ASP A 157 -13.79 -5.51 23.38
N ILE A 158 -14.11 -6.76 23.06
CA ILE A 158 -13.39 -7.57 22.05
C ILE A 158 -13.44 -6.86 20.70
N LEU A 159 -14.62 -6.48 20.23
CA LEU A 159 -14.78 -5.80 18.93
C LEU A 159 -14.00 -4.48 18.88
N LYS A 160 -13.99 -3.73 19.98
CA LYS A 160 -13.23 -2.48 20.10
C LYS A 160 -11.73 -2.74 20.07
N ALA A 161 -11.25 -3.75 20.81
CA ALA A 161 -9.86 -4.15 20.84
C ALA A 161 -9.37 -4.60 19.45
N VAL A 162 -10.12 -5.46 18.77
CA VAL A 162 -9.80 -5.91 17.40
C VAL A 162 -9.76 -4.76 16.41
N LYS A 163 -10.71 -3.82 16.47
CA LYS A 163 -10.70 -2.64 15.59
C LYS A 163 -9.48 -1.74 15.79
N ASN A 164 -8.94 -1.71 16.99
CA ASN A 164 -7.74 -0.95 17.33
C ASN A 164 -6.45 -1.76 17.21
N ASP A 165 -6.55 -3.05 16.91
CA ASP A 165 -5.39 -3.89 16.71
C ASP A 165 -4.60 -3.47 15.46
N LYS A 166 -3.28 -3.37 15.61
CA LYS A 166 -2.39 -2.87 14.56
C LYS A 166 -2.31 -3.80 13.33
N HIS A 167 -2.49 -5.11 13.53
CA HIS A 167 -2.43 -6.08 12.43
C HIS A 167 -3.78 -6.18 11.71
N TYR A 168 -4.90 -6.17 12.47
CA TYR A 168 -6.22 -6.08 11.85
C TYR A 168 -6.43 -4.76 11.10
N GLY A 169 -5.91 -3.67 11.65
CA GLY A 169 -5.89 -2.34 11.04
C GLY A 169 -4.70 -2.09 10.12
N ALA A 170 -3.91 -3.11 9.73
CA ALA A 170 -2.76 -2.95 8.85
C ALA A 170 -3.15 -2.31 7.51
N LEU A 171 -2.31 -1.42 7.01
CA LEU A 171 -2.54 -0.74 5.75
C LEU A 171 -2.38 -1.74 4.60
N GLN A 172 -3.42 -1.89 3.79
CA GLN A 172 -3.38 -2.71 2.60
C GLN A 172 -2.80 -1.87 1.46
N ILE A 173 -1.71 -2.34 0.88
CA ILE A 173 -0.96 -1.60 -0.14
C ILE A 173 -0.76 -2.44 -1.40
N LYS A 174 -0.60 -1.77 -2.54
CA LYS A 174 -0.20 -2.34 -3.83
C LYS A 174 0.91 -1.50 -4.43
N TYR A 175 1.70 -2.10 -5.31
CA TYR A 175 2.64 -1.31 -6.11
C TYR A 175 1.90 -0.31 -6.98
N ALA A 176 2.51 0.84 -7.22
CA ALA A 176 1.90 1.98 -7.87
C ALA A 176 2.61 2.49 -9.12
N TYR A 177 3.49 1.71 -9.72
CA TYR A 177 4.06 2.00 -11.04
C TYR A 177 3.05 1.77 -12.17
N ALA A 178 2.13 0.81 -11.95
CA ALA A 178 1.01 0.55 -12.83
C ALA A 178 -0.28 0.37 -12.02
N ILE A 179 -1.34 1.06 -12.39
CA ILE A 179 -2.63 1.02 -11.73
C ILE A 179 -3.76 0.75 -12.72
N THR A 180 -4.95 0.41 -12.23
CA THR A 180 -6.13 0.29 -13.08
C THR A 180 -6.79 1.65 -13.32
N CYS A 181 -7.46 1.81 -14.47
CA CYS A 181 -8.14 3.05 -14.84
C CYS A 181 -9.17 3.54 -13.80
N HIS A 182 -9.76 2.64 -13.01
CA HIS A 182 -10.68 3.02 -11.91
C HIS A 182 -9.98 3.67 -10.70
N LYS A 183 -8.66 3.62 -10.66
CA LYS A 183 -7.83 4.20 -9.59
C LYS A 183 -7.11 5.48 -10.04
N ALA A 184 -7.19 5.80 -11.33
CA ALA A 184 -6.56 6.98 -11.93
C ALA A 184 -7.48 8.22 -11.97
N GLN A 185 -8.62 8.18 -11.25
CA GLN A 185 -9.58 9.29 -11.17
C GLN A 185 -9.31 10.15 -9.95
#